data_a7af3aef5e20895e3d6448cbe88e6038
#
_entry.id   a7af3aef5e20895e3d6448cbe88e6038
#
_cell.length_a   1.000
_cell.length_b   1.000
_cell.length_c   1.000
_cell.angle_alpha   90.00
_cell.angle_beta   90.00
_cell.angle_gamma   90.00
#
_symmetry.space_group_name_H-M   'P 1'
#
loop_
_entity.id
_entity.type
_entity.pdbx_description
1 polymer ?
#
loop_
_entity_poly.entity_id
_entity_poly.type
_entity_poly.pdbx_seq_one_letter_code
_entity_poly.pdbx_strand_id
1 'polypeptide(L)'
;MKKLIYSMIVIQFFFGISLLAQDKEISPDLSSVNNPDQWTLHNRRIIDGEAVHLNGQPGDGLLSINEMVFKNGTINVDIKGIDERGRSFVGIAFHILNDSTFDAIYFRPFNFKSPERKGHSVQYISHPNNTWYFLRENFPEKYENPVMPVPDPTDWFHATIVVNYPKVEVFVDNSEEPSLVVEQLSSRKEGKIGFWVGNNSEGWFKNLTIVSK
;
A
#
# COMPACT_ATOMS: atom_id res chain seq x y z
N MET A 1 -15.52 -72.70 -33.62
CA MET A 1 -14.35 -71.96 -33.15
C MET A 1 -14.75 -70.49 -32.99
N LYS A 2 -15.00 -70.02 -31.71
CA LYS A 2 -15.38 -68.64 -31.39
C LYS A 2 -14.11 -67.87 -31.05
N LYS A 3 -13.77 -66.84 -31.84
CA LYS A 3 -12.67 -65.92 -31.56
C LYS A 3 -13.15 -64.89 -30.55
N LEU A 4 -12.52 -64.84 -29.34
CA LEU A 4 -12.68 -63.78 -28.36
C LEU A 4 -11.77 -62.60 -28.77
N ILE A 5 -12.37 -61.43 -28.98
CA ILE A 5 -11.64 -60.17 -29.20
C ILE A 5 -11.58 -59.47 -27.87
N TYR A 6 -10.37 -59.40 -27.27
CA TYR A 6 -10.12 -58.56 -26.11
C TYR A 6 -9.91 -57.12 -26.53
N SER A 7 -10.87 -56.24 -26.17
CA SER A 7 -10.75 -54.79 -26.32
C SER A 7 -9.94 -54.24 -25.15
N MET A 8 -8.75 -53.75 -25.42
CA MET A 8 -7.87 -53.15 -24.41
C MET A 8 -8.24 -51.65 -24.29
N ILE A 9 -8.91 -51.29 -23.19
CA ILE A 9 -9.24 -49.89 -22.89
C ILE A 9 -7.97 -49.25 -22.30
N VAL A 10 -7.34 -48.33 -23.03
CA VAL A 10 -6.25 -47.49 -22.52
C VAL A 10 -6.84 -46.28 -21.86
N ILE A 11 -6.80 -46.25 -20.52
CA ILE A 11 -7.17 -45.08 -19.71
C ILE A 11 -5.97 -44.14 -19.69
N GLN A 12 -6.03 -43.05 -20.45
CA GLN A 12 -5.06 -41.96 -20.35
C GLN A 12 -5.38 -41.11 -19.13
N PHE A 13 -4.54 -41.20 -18.11
CA PHE A 13 -4.52 -40.26 -17.00
C PHE A 13 -3.90 -38.96 -17.47
N PHE A 14 -4.72 -37.92 -17.69
CA PHE A 14 -4.24 -36.55 -17.82
C PHE A 14 -3.88 -36.03 -16.41
N PHE A 15 -2.58 -36.04 -16.08
CA PHE A 15 -2.04 -35.27 -14.98
C PHE A 15 -2.07 -33.79 -15.36
N GLY A 16 -3.10 -33.06 -14.92
CA GLY A 16 -3.14 -31.62 -14.99
C GLY A 16 -2.06 -31.05 -14.05
N ILE A 17 -0.97 -30.56 -14.62
CA ILE A 17 0.01 -29.78 -13.87
C ILE A 17 -0.65 -28.41 -13.64
N SER A 18 -1.17 -28.18 -12.43
CA SER A 18 -1.54 -26.84 -11.99
C SER A 18 -0.24 -26.04 -11.83
N LEU A 19 0.05 -25.16 -12.76
CA LEU A 19 1.08 -24.14 -12.59
C LEU A 19 0.57 -23.18 -11.50
N LEU A 20 1.02 -23.37 -10.28
CA LEU A 20 0.84 -22.36 -9.23
C LEU A 20 1.66 -21.15 -9.66
N ALA A 21 1.00 -20.03 -9.92
CA ALA A 21 1.68 -18.77 -10.11
C ALA A 21 2.51 -18.51 -8.84
N GLN A 22 3.82 -18.43 -9.00
CA GLN A 22 4.72 -18.16 -7.89
C GLN A 22 4.62 -16.68 -7.57
N ASP A 23 4.26 -16.32 -6.32
CA ASP A 23 4.28 -14.95 -5.85
C ASP A 23 5.66 -14.33 -6.09
N LYS A 24 5.70 -13.20 -6.77
CA LYS A 24 6.95 -12.51 -7.10
C LYS A 24 7.22 -11.43 -6.08
N GLU A 25 8.28 -11.60 -5.30
CA GLU A 25 8.78 -10.56 -4.42
C GLU A 25 9.71 -9.61 -5.19
N ILE A 26 9.49 -8.32 -5.01
CA ILE A 26 10.25 -7.22 -5.61
C ILE A 26 10.67 -6.27 -4.49
N SER A 27 11.96 -5.97 -4.43
CA SER A 27 12.53 -4.95 -3.55
C SER A 27 13.10 -3.83 -4.42
N PRO A 28 12.37 -2.73 -4.64
CA PRO A 28 12.85 -1.61 -5.45
C PRO A 28 14.13 -1.00 -4.86
N ASP A 29 15.07 -0.66 -5.72
CA ASP A 29 16.30 0.02 -5.30
C ASP A 29 15.99 1.47 -4.90
N LEU A 30 15.91 1.73 -3.60
CA LEU A 30 15.62 3.06 -3.05
C LEU A 30 16.81 4.02 -3.17
N SER A 31 18.02 3.56 -3.50
CA SER A 31 19.14 4.45 -3.81
C SER A 31 18.99 5.16 -5.16
N SER A 32 18.12 4.62 -6.02
CA SER A 32 17.85 5.14 -7.36
C SER A 32 16.67 6.10 -7.46
N VAL A 33 16.11 6.57 -6.33
CA VAL A 33 14.88 7.41 -6.31
C VAL A 33 15.02 8.75 -7.07
N ASN A 34 16.24 9.20 -7.32
CA ASN A 34 16.52 10.37 -8.14
C ASN A 34 16.65 10.05 -9.65
N ASN A 35 16.55 8.77 -10.05
CA ASN A 35 16.58 8.37 -11.46
C ASN A 35 15.16 8.50 -12.09
N PRO A 36 14.93 9.46 -13.02
CA PRO A 36 13.62 9.70 -13.61
C PRO A 36 13.14 8.57 -14.52
N ASP A 37 14.02 7.68 -14.97
CA ASP A 37 13.62 6.50 -15.74
C ASP A 37 12.93 5.45 -14.85
N GLN A 38 13.29 5.38 -13.57
CA GLN A 38 12.78 4.40 -12.60
C GLN A 38 11.67 4.96 -11.72
N TRP A 39 11.71 6.25 -11.41
CA TRP A 39 10.79 6.89 -10.48
C TRP A 39 10.21 8.19 -11.05
N THR A 40 8.95 8.43 -10.73
CA THR A 40 8.30 9.72 -11.04
C THR A 40 7.96 10.43 -9.73
N LEU A 41 8.55 11.62 -9.56
CA LEU A 41 8.31 12.49 -8.41
C LEU A 41 7.31 13.59 -8.79
N HIS A 42 6.28 13.74 -7.97
CA HIS A 42 5.29 14.82 -8.08
C HIS A 42 5.25 15.64 -6.81
N ASN A 43 5.29 16.95 -6.97
CA ASN A 43 5.09 17.97 -5.94
C ASN A 43 5.85 17.71 -4.62
N ARG A 44 7.11 17.29 -4.70
CA ARG A 44 8.03 17.14 -3.56
C ARG A 44 9.47 17.28 -4.03
N ARG A 45 10.36 17.35 -3.05
CA ARG A 45 11.80 17.15 -3.25
C ARG A 45 12.24 15.99 -2.39
N ILE A 46 13.16 15.21 -2.90
CA ILE A 46 13.84 14.16 -2.13
C ILE A 46 15.00 14.85 -1.40
N ILE A 47 15.06 14.67 -0.10
CA ILE A 47 16.15 15.16 0.75
C ILE A 47 17.15 14.03 0.92
N ASP A 48 18.42 14.30 0.69
CA ASP A 48 19.49 13.32 0.83
C ASP A 48 19.58 12.76 2.26
N GLY A 49 19.77 11.46 2.38
CA GLY A 49 19.83 10.76 3.65
C GLY A 49 19.89 9.25 3.50
N GLU A 50 19.85 8.52 4.61
CA GLU A 50 19.86 7.05 4.65
C GLU A 50 18.53 6.40 4.25
N ALA A 51 17.47 7.20 4.14
CA ALA A 51 16.13 6.77 3.75
C ALA A 51 15.55 7.74 2.73
N VAL A 52 14.52 7.32 2.00
CA VAL A 52 13.77 8.20 1.12
C VAL A 52 13.02 9.23 1.97
N HIS A 53 13.43 10.49 1.91
CA HIS A 53 12.82 11.59 2.63
C HIS A 53 12.12 12.54 1.66
N LEU A 54 10.79 12.60 1.70
CA LEU A 54 9.98 13.55 0.96
C LEU A 54 9.71 14.78 1.84
N ASN A 55 10.10 15.97 1.36
CA ASN A 55 9.95 17.23 2.10
C ASN A 55 8.49 17.66 2.28
N GLY A 56 8.24 18.49 3.29
CA GLY A 56 6.95 19.13 3.52
C GLY A 56 6.72 20.31 2.59
N GLN A 57 5.57 20.34 1.87
CA GLN A 57 5.08 21.51 1.14
C GLN A 57 3.57 21.40 0.88
N PRO A 58 2.89 22.50 0.47
CA PRO A 58 1.46 22.47 0.17
C PRO A 58 1.06 21.49 -0.92
N GLY A 59 -0.12 20.88 -0.77
CA GLY A 59 -0.65 19.85 -1.66
C GLY A 59 -0.10 18.46 -1.36
N ASP A 60 -0.62 17.46 -2.06
CA ASP A 60 -0.16 16.08 -1.94
C ASP A 60 1.15 15.87 -2.70
N GLY A 61 1.97 14.96 -2.21
CA GLY A 61 3.22 14.54 -2.84
C GLY A 61 3.24 13.05 -3.11
N LEU A 62 3.86 12.67 -4.22
CA LEU A 62 3.90 11.30 -4.69
C LEU A 62 5.26 10.98 -5.29
N LEU A 63 5.83 9.83 -4.92
CA LEU A 63 7.02 9.25 -5.56
C LEU A 63 6.67 7.83 -6.01
N SER A 64 6.40 7.65 -7.29
CA SER A 64 5.91 6.38 -7.84
C SER A 64 6.95 5.64 -8.67
N ILE A 65 6.89 4.30 -8.64
CA ILE A 65 7.73 3.40 -9.44
C ILE A 65 7.19 3.36 -10.88
N ASN A 66 8.06 3.58 -11.87
CA ASN A 66 7.64 3.73 -13.28
C ASN A 66 7.27 2.42 -13.95
N GLU A 67 8.08 1.38 -13.77
CA GLU A 67 7.96 0.13 -14.54
C GLU A 67 7.14 -0.96 -13.84
N MET A 68 6.47 -0.60 -12.74
CA MET A 68 5.71 -1.56 -11.97
C MET A 68 4.21 -1.35 -12.12
N VAL A 69 3.51 -2.41 -12.52
CA VAL A 69 2.05 -2.48 -12.43
C VAL A 69 1.69 -3.41 -11.28
N PHE A 70 1.08 -2.85 -10.25
CA PHE A 70 0.59 -3.56 -9.09
C PHE A 70 -0.92 -3.80 -9.21
N LYS A 71 -1.36 -5.04 -8.92
CA LYS A 71 -2.78 -5.43 -8.92
C LYS A 71 -3.24 -5.81 -7.52
N ASN A 72 -2.83 -7.01 -7.10
CA ASN A 72 -3.05 -7.55 -5.77
C ASN A 72 -1.70 -7.98 -5.18
N GLY A 73 -1.63 -8.08 -3.89
CA GLY A 73 -0.42 -8.53 -3.21
C GLY A 73 -0.22 -7.88 -1.85
N THR A 74 0.99 -8.00 -1.34
CA THR A 74 1.39 -7.44 -0.05
C THR A 74 2.48 -6.41 -0.25
N ILE A 75 2.32 -5.26 0.38
CA ILE A 75 3.29 -4.16 0.39
C ILE A 75 3.79 -4.02 1.81
N ASN A 76 5.10 -4.19 2.01
CA ASN A 76 5.77 -3.97 3.30
C ASN A 76 6.67 -2.75 3.18
N VAL A 77 6.65 -1.90 4.19
CA VAL A 77 7.45 -0.68 4.21
C VAL A 77 7.66 -0.21 5.65
N ASP A 78 8.84 0.30 5.95
CA ASP A 78 9.06 1.06 7.17
C ASP A 78 8.81 2.54 6.89
N ILE A 79 7.97 3.14 7.73
CA ILE A 79 7.52 4.53 7.61
C ILE A 79 7.91 5.28 8.89
N LYS A 80 8.32 6.54 8.71
CA LYS A 80 8.49 7.48 9.83
C LYS A 80 7.87 8.82 9.45
N GLY A 81 7.13 9.39 10.38
CA GLY A 81 6.60 10.75 10.29
C GLY A 81 7.11 11.62 11.42
N ILE A 82 6.37 12.67 11.75
CA ILE A 82 6.62 13.56 12.87
C ILE A 82 5.38 13.68 13.77
N ASP A 83 5.60 13.93 15.06
CA ASP A 83 4.52 14.18 16.01
C ASP A 83 4.10 15.67 16.00
N GLU A 84 3.74 16.15 14.81
CA GLU A 84 3.25 17.51 14.62
C GLU A 84 1.91 17.50 13.89
N ARG A 85 0.87 17.99 14.55
CA ARG A 85 -0.51 17.96 14.03
C ARG A 85 -0.62 18.69 12.68
N GLY A 86 -1.17 17.97 11.68
CA GLY A 86 -1.39 18.52 10.34
C GLY A 86 -0.14 18.57 9.46
N ARG A 87 0.99 18.00 9.91
CA ARG A 87 2.26 18.00 9.16
C ARG A 87 2.86 16.60 8.95
N SER A 88 2.11 15.57 9.23
CA SER A 88 2.54 14.19 9.05
C SER A 88 1.38 13.30 8.63
N PHE A 89 1.07 13.35 7.34
CA PHE A 89 0.21 12.40 6.64
C PHE A 89 1.13 11.59 5.73
N VAL A 90 1.44 10.36 6.08
CA VAL A 90 2.49 9.55 5.45
C VAL A 90 2.00 8.14 5.13
N GLY A 91 2.27 7.63 3.94
CA GLY A 91 1.79 6.31 3.56
C GLY A 91 2.16 5.86 2.16
N ILE A 92 1.39 4.91 1.65
CA ILE A 92 1.57 4.29 0.33
C ILE A 92 0.33 4.54 -0.52
N ALA A 93 0.55 5.03 -1.74
CA ALA A 93 -0.45 5.03 -2.80
C ALA A 93 -0.26 3.80 -3.70
N PHE A 94 -1.36 3.23 -4.14
CA PHE A 94 -1.40 2.09 -5.06
C PHE A 94 -2.51 2.29 -6.10
N HIS A 95 -2.54 1.46 -7.15
CA HIS A 95 -3.41 1.64 -8.31
C HIS A 95 -3.35 3.08 -8.86
N ILE A 96 -2.13 3.64 -8.88
CA ILE A 96 -1.88 5.01 -9.33
C ILE A 96 -2.02 5.06 -10.85
N LEU A 97 -2.93 5.90 -11.36
CA LEU A 97 -3.07 6.21 -12.79
C LEU A 97 -2.32 7.51 -13.13
N ASN A 98 -2.35 8.48 -12.22
CA ASN A 98 -1.65 9.77 -12.32
C ASN A 98 -1.54 10.40 -10.91
N ASP A 99 -1.01 11.61 -10.83
CA ASP A 99 -0.77 12.35 -9.59
C ASP A 99 -2.01 12.74 -8.77
N SER A 100 -3.19 12.60 -9.35
CA SER A 100 -4.48 12.96 -8.74
C SER A 100 -5.48 11.81 -8.70
N THR A 101 -5.13 10.63 -9.24
CA THR A 101 -6.03 9.48 -9.34
C THR A 101 -5.34 8.20 -8.85
N PHE A 102 -5.61 7.82 -7.60
CA PHE A 102 -5.00 6.69 -6.90
C PHE A 102 -5.84 6.25 -5.70
N ASP A 103 -5.53 5.09 -5.15
CA ASP A 103 -5.94 4.66 -3.82
C ASP A 103 -4.75 4.79 -2.88
N ALA A 104 -4.98 5.12 -1.60
CA ALA A 104 -3.88 5.19 -0.64
C ALA A 104 -4.31 4.73 0.76
N ILE A 105 -3.35 4.13 1.46
CA ILE A 105 -3.35 3.95 2.91
C ILE A 105 -2.33 4.91 3.48
N TYR A 106 -2.73 5.71 4.46
CA TYR A 106 -1.83 6.60 5.13
C TYR A 106 -2.06 6.68 6.64
N PHE A 107 -1.05 7.13 7.33
CA PHE A 107 -0.98 7.22 8.78
C PHE A 107 -0.87 8.67 9.24
N ARG A 108 -1.30 8.91 10.47
CA ARG A 108 -1.13 10.18 11.18
C ARG A 108 -0.40 9.93 12.49
N PRO A 109 0.94 9.88 12.51
CA PRO A 109 1.73 9.62 13.71
C PRO A 109 1.33 10.48 14.90
N PHE A 110 1.05 11.76 14.68
CA PHE A 110 0.58 12.70 15.71
C PHE A 110 -0.77 12.34 16.36
N ASN A 111 -1.46 11.29 15.87
CA ASN A 111 -2.69 10.78 16.48
C ASN A 111 -2.47 9.49 17.28
N PHE A 112 -1.36 8.78 17.07
CA PHE A 112 -1.14 7.43 17.62
C PHE A 112 -1.40 7.34 19.12
N LYS A 113 -0.84 8.27 19.90
CA LYS A 113 -0.96 8.32 21.35
C LYS A 113 -2.02 9.32 21.86
N SER A 114 -2.77 9.99 20.96
CA SER A 114 -3.80 10.95 21.35
C SER A 114 -5.09 10.27 21.81
N PRO A 115 -5.54 10.45 23.05
CA PRO A 115 -6.77 9.82 23.53
C PRO A 115 -8.01 10.17 22.69
N GLU A 116 -8.07 11.43 22.19
CA GLU A 116 -9.24 11.95 21.46
C GLU A 116 -9.17 11.67 19.95
N ARG A 117 -7.96 11.46 19.40
CA ARG A 117 -7.76 11.37 17.95
C ARG A 117 -7.20 10.04 17.45
N LYS A 118 -6.91 9.10 18.36
CA LYS A 118 -6.37 7.78 17.98
C LYS A 118 -7.23 7.04 16.96
N GLY A 119 -8.55 7.25 16.97
CA GLY A 119 -9.48 6.69 15.98
C GLY A 119 -9.19 7.13 14.53
N HIS A 120 -8.36 8.15 14.35
CA HIS A 120 -7.96 8.70 13.05
C HIS A 120 -6.48 8.48 12.77
N SER A 121 -5.89 7.39 13.25
CA SER A 121 -4.44 7.11 13.13
C SER A 121 -4.05 6.54 11.79
N VAL A 122 -4.84 5.62 11.23
CA VAL A 122 -4.70 5.08 9.88
C VAL A 122 -5.98 5.37 9.09
N GLN A 123 -5.83 5.66 7.77
CA GLN A 123 -6.97 5.92 6.91
C GLN A 123 -6.74 5.45 5.48
N TYR A 124 -7.80 4.93 4.85
CA TYR A 124 -7.91 4.72 3.41
C TYR A 124 -8.53 5.94 2.74
N ILE A 125 -8.02 6.28 1.55
CA ILE A 125 -8.60 7.27 0.63
C ILE A 125 -8.58 6.74 -0.81
N SER A 126 -9.45 7.29 -1.66
CA SER A 126 -9.51 6.98 -3.09
C SER A 126 -9.75 8.26 -3.88
N HIS A 127 -8.67 8.85 -4.34
CA HIS A 127 -8.71 10.10 -5.10
C HIS A 127 -9.19 9.90 -6.55
N PRO A 128 -9.85 10.95 -7.12
CA PRO A 128 -10.07 12.28 -6.55
C PRO A 128 -11.31 12.41 -5.64
N ASN A 129 -12.28 11.50 -5.70
CA ASN A 129 -13.62 11.74 -5.16
C ASN A 129 -13.76 11.41 -3.67
N ASN A 130 -13.06 10.38 -3.20
CA ASN A 130 -13.16 9.89 -1.83
C ASN A 130 -11.95 10.39 -1.01
N THR A 131 -11.93 11.70 -0.74
CA THR A 131 -10.92 12.35 0.10
C THR A 131 -11.14 12.01 1.57
N TRP A 132 -10.13 12.23 2.42
CA TRP A 132 -10.25 12.00 3.87
C TRP A 132 -11.44 12.74 4.50
N TYR A 133 -11.71 13.97 4.04
CA TYR A 133 -12.82 14.80 4.54
C TYR A 133 -14.17 14.21 4.12
N PHE A 134 -14.33 13.91 2.82
CA PHE A 134 -15.54 13.29 2.30
C PHE A 134 -15.88 11.98 3.02
N LEU A 135 -14.87 11.12 3.24
CA LEU A 135 -15.07 9.83 3.89
C LEU A 135 -15.47 10.00 5.37
N ARG A 136 -14.86 10.93 6.08
CA ARG A 136 -15.18 11.19 7.48
C ARG A 136 -16.60 11.75 7.65
N GLU A 137 -17.02 12.66 6.78
CA GLU A 137 -18.36 13.24 6.83
C GLU A 137 -19.47 12.26 6.43
N ASN A 138 -19.22 11.42 5.43
CA ASN A 138 -20.28 10.57 4.85
C ASN A 138 -20.22 9.13 5.35
N PHE A 139 -19.08 8.67 5.85
CA PHE A 139 -18.85 7.30 6.34
C PHE A 139 -17.96 7.33 7.59
N PRO A 140 -18.42 7.96 8.69
CA PRO A 140 -17.61 8.11 9.91
C PRO A 140 -17.14 6.74 10.41
N GLU A 141 -15.86 6.69 10.83
CA GLU A 141 -15.20 5.50 11.40
C GLU A 141 -15.07 4.27 10.46
N LYS A 142 -15.56 4.34 9.24
CA LYS A 142 -15.55 3.20 8.32
C LYS A 142 -14.21 3.02 7.59
N TYR A 143 -13.54 4.13 7.25
CA TYR A 143 -12.31 4.14 6.46
C TYR A 143 -11.10 4.65 7.23
N GLU A 144 -11.21 4.77 8.53
CA GLU A 144 -10.14 5.15 9.44
C GLU A 144 -10.28 4.39 10.78
N ASN A 145 -9.14 4.21 11.48
CA ASN A 145 -9.12 3.42 12.71
C ASN A 145 -7.89 3.78 13.58
N PRO A 146 -7.85 3.39 14.86
CA PRO A 146 -6.60 3.34 15.62
C PRO A 146 -5.59 2.39 14.97
N VAL A 147 -4.31 2.56 15.28
CA VAL A 147 -3.27 1.57 14.96
C VAL A 147 -2.96 0.71 16.19
N MET A 148 -2.74 -0.58 15.95
CA MET A 148 -2.36 -1.55 16.98
C MET A 148 -1.30 -2.51 16.43
N PRO A 149 -0.18 -2.72 17.17
CA PRO A 149 0.22 -2.00 18.38
C PRO A 149 0.40 -0.50 18.11
N VAL A 150 0.43 0.32 19.17
CA VAL A 150 0.59 1.78 19.06
C VAL A 150 2.08 2.12 18.96
N PRO A 151 2.58 2.57 17.80
CA PRO A 151 4.00 2.92 17.64
C PRO A 151 4.36 4.22 18.37
N ASP A 152 5.66 4.49 18.51
CA ASP A 152 6.12 5.83 18.85
C ASP A 152 5.90 6.77 17.65
N PRO A 153 5.26 7.95 17.84
CA PRO A 153 4.92 8.86 16.75
C PRO A 153 6.14 9.51 16.08
N THR A 154 7.32 9.42 16.69
CA THR A 154 8.57 10.02 16.20
C THR A 154 9.59 9.00 15.70
N ASP A 155 9.27 7.71 15.80
CA ASP A 155 10.15 6.63 15.38
C ASP A 155 9.60 5.90 14.14
N TRP A 156 10.38 4.96 13.64
CA TRP A 156 10.01 4.05 12.57
C TRP A 156 8.94 3.07 13.04
N PHE A 157 7.97 2.81 12.21
CA PHE A 157 7.04 1.70 12.36
C PHE A 157 6.94 0.92 11.04
N HIS A 158 6.68 -0.36 11.15
CA HIS A 158 6.47 -1.23 10.01
C HIS A 158 5.00 -1.25 9.60
N ALA A 159 4.71 -1.05 8.32
CA ALA A 159 3.38 -1.16 7.76
C ALA A 159 3.33 -2.29 6.74
N THR A 160 2.39 -3.22 6.92
CA THR A 160 2.03 -4.24 5.93
C THR A 160 0.63 -3.94 5.39
N ILE A 161 0.53 -3.73 4.08
CA ILE A 161 -0.72 -3.43 3.38
C ILE A 161 -1.02 -4.59 2.44
N VAL A 162 -2.08 -5.33 2.70
CA VAL A 162 -2.53 -6.45 1.87
C VAL A 162 -3.68 -5.98 0.99
N VAL A 163 -3.47 -5.99 -0.31
CA VAL A 163 -4.48 -5.65 -1.31
C VAL A 163 -4.95 -6.93 -2.00
N ASN A 164 -6.21 -7.26 -1.83
CA ASN A 164 -6.88 -8.37 -2.48
C ASN A 164 -8.26 -7.89 -2.93
N TYR A 165 -8.28 -7.20 -4.07
CA TYR A 165 -9.46 -6.47 -4.56
C TYR A 165 -10.78 -7.26 -4.36
N PRO A 166 -11.82 -6.64 -3.76
CA PRO A 166 -11.86 -5.23 -3.32
C PRO A 166 -11.33 -4.97 -1.90
N LYS A 167 -10.90 -5.98 -1.17
CA LYS A 167 -10.47 -5.89 0.23
C LYS A 167 -9.05 -5.32 0.36
N VAL A 168 -8.86 -4.41 1.33
CA VAL A 168 -7.56 -3.92 1.77
C VAL A 168 -7.46 -4.09 3.28
N GLU A 169 -6.35 -4.67 3.75
CA GLU A 169 -6.05 -4.89 5.16
C GLU A 169 -4.71 -4.23 5.50
N VAL A 170 -4.64 -3.60 6.65
CA VAL A 170 -3.45 -2.87 7.11
C VAL A 170 -3.02 -3.38 8.47
N PHE A 171 -1.78 -3.81 8.57
CA PHE A 171 -1.15 -4.28 9.80
C PHE A 171 0.00 -3.36 10.18
N VAL A 172 0.27 -3.22 11.46
CA VAL A 172 1.35 -2.38 12.00
C VAL A 172 2.25 -3.23 12.90
N ASP A 173 3.57 -3.04 12.77
CA ASP A 173 4.61 -3.69 13.60
C ASP A 173 4.44 -5.21 13.72
N ASN A 174 4.14 -5.88 12.58
CA ASN A 174 3.93 -7.33 12.47
C ASN A 174 2.81 -7.88 13.38
N SER A 175 1.80 -7.08 13.68
CA SER A 175 0.60 -7.54 14.40
C SER A 175 -0.09 -8.67 13.63
N GLU A 176 -0.66 -9.64 14.33
CA GLU A 176 -1.51 -10.69 13.76
C GLU A 176 -2.90 -10.15 13.38
N GLU A 177 -3.35 -9.09 14.05
CA GLU A 177 -4.65 -8.46 13.81
C GLU A 177 -4.50 -7.17 12.98
N PRO A 178 -5.35 -6.95 11.98
CA PRO A 178 -5.29 -5.75 11.18
C PRO A 178 -5.76 -4.51 11.95
N SER A 179 -5.03 -3.41 11.81
CA SER A 179 -5.44 -2.10 12.32
C SER A 179 -6.58 -1.49 11.50
N LEU A 180 -6.68 -1.82 10.21
CA LEU A 180 -7.75 -1.34 9.34
C LEU A 180 -8.12 -2.43 8.33
N VAL A 181 -9.43 -2.62 8.10
CA VAL A 181 -9.98 -3.47 7.03
C VAL A 181 -11.03 -2.67 6.28
N VAL A 182 -10.86 -2.50 4.97
CA VAL A 182 -11.80 -1.76 4.14
C VAL A 182 -12.02 -2.46 2.79
N GLU A 183 -13.10 -2.10 2.12
CA GLU A 183 -13.29 -2.35 0.69
C GLU A 183 -12.92 -1.11 -0.11
N GLN A 184 -12.17 -1.30 -1.20
CA GLN A 184 -11.83 -0.22 -2.13
C GLN A 184 -13.09 0.43 -2.69
N LEU A 185 -13.07 1.76 -2.77
CA LEU A 185 -14.16 2.56 -3.33
C LEU A 185 -13.98 2.80 -4.83
N SER A 186 -12.79 2.60 -5.34
CA SER A 186 -12.51 2.67 -6.77
C SER A 186 -12.78 1.34 -7.46
N SER A 187 -13.11 1.39 -8.75
CA SER A 187 -13.13 0.20 -9.62
C SER A 187 -11.74 -0.13 -10.19
N ARG A 188 -10.71 0.62 -9.84
CA ARG A 188 -9.32 0.37 -10.27
C ARG A 188 -8.82 -0.93 -9.68
N LYS A 189 -8.26 -1.78 -10.51
CA LYS A 189 -7.71 -3.09 -10.12
C LYS A 189 -6.22 -3.20 -10.36
N GLU A 190 -5.62 -2.17 -10.96
CA GLU A 190 -4.20 -2.10 -11.27
C GLU A 190 -3.73 -0.65 -11.43
N GLY A 191 -2.44 -0.44 -11.30
CA GLY A 191 -1.76 0.84 -11.50
C GLY A 191 -0.38 0.83 -10.87
N LYS A 192 0.30 1.97 -10.89
CA LYS A 192 1.60 2.11 -10.23
C LYS A 192 1.43 2.08 -8.70
N ILE A 193 2.56 1.97 -8.01
CA ILE A 193 2.68 2.05 -6.56
C ILE A 193 3.73 3.10 -6.20
N GLY A 194 3.60 3.76 -5.04
CA GLY A 194 4.59 4.73 -4.60
C GLY A 194 4.36 5.24 -3.17
N PHE A 195 5.35 5.98 -2.69
CA PHE A 195 5.26 6.71 -1.44
C PHE A 195 4.34 7.93 -1.61
N TRP A 196 3.51 8.17 -0.63
CA TRP A 196 2.58 9.29 -0.60
C TRP A 196 2.75 10.10 0.69
N VAL A 197 2.72 11.43 0.56
CA VAL A 197 2.65 12.36 1.68
C VAL A 197 1.58 13.42 1.41
N GLY A 198 0.78 13.72 2.41
CA GLY A 198 -0.32 14.67 2.30
C GLY A 198 0.12 16.14 2.38
N ASN A 199 -0.86 17.03 2.32
CA ASN A 199 -0.66 18.47 2.38
C ASN A 199 0.23 18.90 3.57
N ASN A 200 1.24 19.73 3.30
CA ASN A 200 2.22 20.22 4.26
C ASN A 200 3.00 19.14 5.06
N SER A 201 2.99 17.91 4.58
CA SER A 201 3.58 16.78 5.28
C SER A 201 4.91 16.37 4.69
N GLU A 202 5.81 15.97 5.56
CA GLU A 202 7.04 15.26 5.23
C GLU A 202 6.99 13.83 5.77
N GLY A 203 7.79 12.94 5.18
CA GLY A 203 7.83 11.55 5.57
C GLY A 203 9.09 10.85 5.10
N TRP A 204 9.50 9.81 5.85
CA TRP A 204 10.65 8.95 5.55
C TRP A 204 10.18 7.54 5.31
N PHE A 205 10.81 6.90 4.33
CA PHE A 205 10.45 5.54 3.89
C PHE A 205 11.72 4.72 3.64
N LYS A 206 11.69 3.45 4.04
CA LYS A 206 12.76 2.48 3.76
C LYS A 206 12.20 1.06 3.71
N ASN A 207 13.03 0.09 3.32
CA ASN A 207 12.72 -1.35 3.34
C ASN A 207 11.42 -1.69 2.58
N LEU A 208 11.16 -1.01 1.45
CA LEU A 208 9.99 -1.33 0.61
C LEU A 208 10.17 -2.69 -0.04
N THR A 209 9.23 -3.60 0.22
CA THR A 209 9.10 -4.86 -0.52
C THR A 209 7.66 -5.06 -0.99
N ILE A 210 7.50 -5.66 -2.15
CA ILE A 210 6.19 -5.86 -2.79
C ILE A 210 6.11 -7.31 -3.24
N VAL A 211 5.17 -8.06 -2.68
CA VAL A 211 4.84 -9.42 -3.11
C VAL A 211 3.61 -9.33 -4.00
N SER A 212 3.79 -9.47 -5.31
CA SER A 212 2.71 -9.37 -6.30
C SER A 212 2.11 -10.75 -6.59
N LYS A 213 0.77 -10.80 -6.63
CA LYS A 213 -0.02 -11.99 -6.99
C LYS A 213 -0.55 -11.89 -8.39
#